data_6469a1265853051aa8ccda6eaa48281b
#
_entry.id   6469a1265853051aa8ccda6eaa48281b
#
_cell.length_a   1.000
_cell.length_b   1.000
_cell.length_c   1.000
_cell.angle_alpha   90.00
_cell.angle_beta   90.00
_cell.angle_gamma   90.00
#
_symmetry.space_group_name_H-M   'P 1'
#
loop_
_entity.id
_entity.type
_entity.pdbx_description
1 polymer ?
#
loop_
_entity_poly.entity_id
_entity_poly.type
_entity_poly.pdbx_seq_one_letter_code
_entity_poly.pdbx_strand_id
1 'polypeptide(L)'
;MWARKALSTWLSLILLGLASSRAAYGQSVLEYHGSPGRSGSFVVPYLTWERARGIHREVAFQPQFSGHLYAQPLFWQPAEMLIVATEDDTVYAIDVSSGNEIWKRVLGRPVPLSTQPCGNIDPLGITGTPVIAEGTQAIYLDAMVEEASGPHHKIFALSLRDGSPLPGWPVDVADALAARGQLFDSVVQNQRGALTVLAGRVYVPYGGHAGDCGDYHGWVVGVGLRNPQDIVSWSTRGQGGGIWAPGGIAADGRSLFFATGNTIGVSTWSDGEAVFRLAPDLRRETRSQDFFAPSDWPTLDAQDADLGGTNPLPLDVPFSRGTAALVLALGKDAHAYLLDRDHLGGIGGSLASKIVSTGSIHTAPATFTVGEDVFVAFQGRGADCPVPSPDNALTVLQISIGTSPSLATVWCGAFQGAGSPIVTTTDGHSNPIVWILGAEGDDRLHGYRGDTGEPLFAGGGPRDTMPGLRHFQDLLATRDRLYIGADDRLYAFSF
;
A
#
# COMPACT_ATOMS: atom_id res chain seq x y z
N MET A 1 75.07 -8.50 45.97
CA MET A 1 74.95 -9.67 45.10
C MET A 1 73.71 -9.46 44.21
N TRP A 2 73.98 -9.23 43.01
CA TRP A 2 73.24 -9.27 41.77
C TRP A 2 71.69 -9.26 41.78
N ALA A 3 71.09 -8.07 41.48
CA ALA A 3 69.68 -7.89 41.07
C ALA A 3 69.58 -8.04 39.57
N ARG A 4 68.67 -8.94 39.07
CA ARG A 4 68.28 -9.02 37.67
C ARG A 4 67.00 -8.17 37.44
N LYS A 5 67.12 -7.13 36.63
CA LYS A 5 65.98 -6.37 36.08
C LYS A 5 65.33 -7.16 34.94
N ALA A 6 64.04 -7.46 35.06
CA ALA A 6 63.21 -7.95 33.93
C ALA A 6 62.61 -6.76 33.20
N LEU A 7 62.94 -6.62 31.92
CA LEU A 7 62.27 -5.72 31.00
C LEU A 7 61.00 -6.40 30.50
N SER A 8 59.84 -5.83 30.80
CA SER A 8 58.55 -6.21 30.19
C SER A 8 58.28 -5.30 28.96
N THR A 9 58.43 -5.89 27.79
CA THR A 9 58.01 -5.29 26.49
C THR A 9 56.51 -5.43 26.33
N TRP A 10 55.79 -4.32 26.33
CA TRP A 10 54.38 -4.25 25.97
C TRP A 10 54.28 -4.21 24.45
N LEU A 11 53.77 -5.28 23.82
CA LEU A 11 53.36 -5.31 22.42
C LEU A 11 51.93 -4.77 22.37
N SER A 12 51.79 -3.52 21.89
CA SER A 12 50.47 -2.97 21.56
C SER A 12 50.01 -3.54 20.21
N LEU A 13 49.08 -4.49 20.22
CA LEU A 13 48.34 -4.90 19.03
C LEU A 13 47.36 -3.79 18.67
N ILE A 14 47.66 -3.08 17.58
CA ILE A 14 46.69 -2.22 16.91
C ILE A 14 45.81 -3.14 16.08
N LEU A 15 44.61 -3.45 16.58
CA LEU A 15 43.51 -4.00 15.75
C LEU A 15 43.03 -2.89 14.81
N LEU A 16 43.50 -2.91 13.57
CA LEU A 16 42.80 -2.20 12.47
C LEU A 16 41.47 -2.90 12.25
N GLY A 17 40.41 -2.34 12.80
CA GLY A 17 39.05 -2.68 12.41
C GLY A 17 38.84 -2.31 10.95
N LEU A 18 38.88 -3.30 10.07
CA LEU A 18 38.32 -3.19 8.73
C LEU A 18 36.81 -3.00 8.89
N ALA A 19 36.37 -1.75 8.95
CA ALA A 19 34.99 -1.40 8.68
C ALA A 19 34.76 -1.78 7.21
N SER A 20 34.25 -3.00 6.98
CA SER A 20 33.67 -3.35 5.71
C SER A 20 32.53 -2.36 5.47
N SER A 21 32.77 -1.39 4.59
CA SER A 21 31.70 -0.61 3.98
C SER A 21 30.78 -1.61 3.28
N ARG A 22 29.72 -2.02 3.97
CA ARG A 22 28.59 -2.64 3.29
C ARG A 22 28.15 -1.59 2.26
N ALA A 23 28.42 -1.85 0.99
CA ALA A 23 27.79 -1.09 -0.08
C ALA A 23 26.30 -1.08 0.25
N ALA A 24 25.71 0.11 0.34
CA ALA A 24 24.28 0.24 0.59
C ALA A 24 23.59 -0.33 -0.65
N TYR A 25 23.29 -1.63 -0.61
CA TYR A 25 22.45 -2.29 -1.59
C TYR A 25 21.06 -1.68 -1.47
N GLY A 26 20.36 -1.46 -2.59
CA GLY A 26 18.98 -1.01 -2.57
C GLY A 26 18.15 -1.93 -1.68
N GLN A 27 17.20 -1.36 -0.95
CA GLN A 27 16.31 -2.12 -0.06
C GLN A 27 15.26 -2.84 -0.92
N SER A 28 14.92 -4.09 -0.56
CA SER A 28 13.77 -4.79 -1.14
C SER A 28 12.47 -4.01 -0.90
N VAL A 29 11.55 -4.06 -1.85
CA VAL A 29 10.18 -3.57 -1.71
C VAL A 29 9.27 -4.79 -1.65
N LEU A 30 8.89 -5.18 -0.43
CA LEU A 30 8.30 -6.48 -0.13
C LEU A 30 6.77 -6.46 -0.14
N GLU A 31 6.18 -5.28 -0.09
CA GLU A 31 4.74 -5.05 -0.04
C GLU A 31 4.40 -3.63 -0.49
N TYR A 32 3.12 -3.36 -0.65
CA TYR A 32 2.59 -2.07 -1.10
C TYR A 32 3.13 -0.91 -0.25
N HIS A 33 3.53 0.19 -0.91
CA HIS A 33 4.14 1.37 -0.28
C HIS A 33 5.40 1.08 0.55
N GLY A 34 6.08 -0.07 0.28
CA GLY A 34 7.40 -0.41 0.80
C GLY A 34 7.46 -0.77 2.29
N SER A 35 6.35 -0.72 3.02
CA SER A 35 6.33 -1.02 4.45
C SER A 35 4.98 -1.55 4.94
N PRO A 36 4.95 -2.37 6.02
CA PRO A 36 3.70 -2.82 6.63
C PRO A 36 2.77 -1.67 7.05
N GLY A 37 3.34 -0.54 7.49
CA GLY A 37 2.59 0.67 7.84
C GLY A 37 2.10 1.50 6.66
N ARG A 38 2.35 1.08 5.43
CA ARG A 38 1.94 1.79 4.21
C ARG A 38 2.49 3.22 4.11
N SER A 39 3.71 3.44 4.58
CA SER A 39 4.30 4.78 4.63
C SER A 39 4.49 5.43 3.25
N GLY A 40 4.68 4.65 2.20
CA GLY A 40 5.02 5.15 0.86
C GLY A 40 6.35 5.90 0.81
N SER A 41 7.21 5.73 1.83
CA SER A 41 8.48 6.44 1.95
C SER A 41 9.66 5.52 1.63
N PHE A 42 10.52 5.95 0.71
CA PHE A 42 11.68 5.20 0.22
C PHE A 42 12.97 5.99 0.42
N VAL A 43 14.03 5.30 0.87
CA VAL A 43 15.37 5.89 0.95
C VAL A 43 16.12 5.59 -0.34
N VAL A 44 16.42 6.65 -1.10
CA VAL A 44 17.11 6.59 -2.40
C VAL A 44 18.31 7.55 -2.35
N PRO A 45 19.49 7.09 -1.90
CA PRO A 45 20.61 7.95 -1.49
C PRO A 45 21.11 8.93 -2.54
N TYR A 46 20.91 8.65 -3.81
CA TYR A 46 21.38 9.48 -4.91
C TYR A 46 20.32 10.38 -5.55
N LEU A 47 19.04 10.21 -5.19
CA LEU A 47 17.96 10.99 -5.78
C LEU A 47 17.75 12.31 -5.02
N THR A 48 18.62 13.27 -5.32
CA THR A 48 18.51 14.65 -4.80
C THR A 48 17.52 15.48 -5.62
N TRP A 49 17.10 16.63 -5.11
CA TRP A 49 16.25 17.57 -5.85
C TRP A 49 16.86 18.00 -7.20
N GLU A 50 18.19 18.13 -7.26
CA GLU A 50 18.87 18.46 -8.52
C GLU A 50 18.78 17.32 -9.54
N ARG A 51 19.02 16.08 -9.10
CA ARG A 51 18.91 14.90 -9.97
C ARG A 51 17.48 14.64 -10.43
N ALA A 52 16.50 14.87 -9.58
CA ALA A 52 15.09 14.73 -9.93
C ALA A 52 14.67 15.61 -11.11
N ARG A 53 15.31 16.76 -11.33
CA ARG A 53 15.07 17.62 -12.51
C ARG A 53 15.54 17.02 -13.82
N GLY A 54 16.48 16.08 -13.76
CA GLY A 54 17.07 15.38 -14.92
C GLY A 54 16.53 13.97 -15.13
N ILE A 55 15.57 13.52 -14.32
CA ILE A 55 15.00 12.16 -14.44
C ILE A 55 14.38 11.97 -15.81
N HIS A 56 14.55 10.79 -16.39
CA HIS A 56 14.04 10.48 -17.71
C HIS A 56 13.67 8.98 -17.84
N ARG A 57 12.71 8.72 -18.71
CA ARG A 57 12.28 7.33 -18.98
C ARG A 57 13.36 6.58 -19.76
N GLU A 58 13.71 5.38 -19.32
CA GLU A 58 14.60 4.45 -20.02
C GLU A 58 13.85 3.72 -21.14
N VAL A 59 13.93 4.25 -22.35
CA VAL A 59 13.22 3.68 -23.51
C VAL A 59 13.69 2.27 -23.86
N ALA A 60 14.93 1.91 -23.50
CA ALA A 60 15.49 0.58 -23.72
C ALA A 60 14.99 -0.49 -22.76
N PHE A 61 14.46 -0.11 -21.59
CA PHE A 61 13.88 -1.04 -20.63
C PHE A 61 12.45 -1.40 -21.08
N GLN A 62 12.28 -2.59 -21.63
CA GLN A 62 11.03 -3.06 -22.22
C GLN A 62 10.77 -4.54 -21.85
N PRO A 63 10.47 -4.84 -20.59
CA PRO A 63 10.08 -6.18 -20.19
C PRO A 63 8.82 -6.63 -20.93
N GLN A 64 8.77 -7.91 -21.30
CA GLN A 64 7.66 -8.49 -22.03
C GLN A 64 6.79 -9.32 -21.09
N PHE A 65 5.55 -8.89 -20.87
CA PHE A 65 4.51 -9.63 -20.20
C PHE A 65 3.13 -9.22 -20.76
N SER A 66 2.07 -9.84 -20.32
CA SER A 66 0.71 -9.51 -20.74
C SER A 66 -0.24 -9.37 -19.53
N GLY A 67 -1.28 -8.60 -19.74
CA GLY A 67 -2.37 -8.40 -18.80
C GLY A 67 -2.42 -7.00 -18.21
N HIS A 68 -3.61 -6.63 -17.74
CA HIS A 68 -3.82 -5.40 -17.00
C HIS A 68 -3.09 -5.46 -15.66
N LEU A 69 -2.53 -4.35 -15.23
CA LEU A 69 -1.75 -4.27 -13.99
C LEU A 69 -2.33 -3.22 -13.06
N TYR A 70 -2.99 -3.68 -11.99
CA TYR A 70 -3.45 -2.85 -10.85
C TYR A 70 -2.54 -3.00 -9.65
N ALA A 71 -1.95 -4.18 -9.46
CA ALA A 71 -1.03 -4.46 -8.37
C ALA A 71 0.27 -3.66 -8.51
N GLN A 72 0.78 -3.11 -7.40
CA GLN A 72 2.12 -2.51 -7.38
C GLN A 72 3.16 -3.60 -7.67
N PRO A 73 4.12 -3.37 -8.58
CA PRO A 73 5.28 -4.24 -8.71
C PRO A 73 6.08 -4.32 -7.41
N LEU A 74 6.65 -5.47 -7.09
CA LEU A 74 7.53 -5.64 -5.93
C LEU A 74 8.98 -5.82 -6.36
N PHE A 75 9.93 -5.52 -5.48
CA PHE A 75 11.35 -5.69 -5.75
C PHE A 75 12.00 -6.60 -4.70
N TRP A 76 12.56 -7.71 -5.17
CA TRP A 76 13.34 -8.65 -4.37
C TRP A 76 14.83 -8.45 -4.63
N GLN A 77 15.49 -7.65 -3.78
CA GLN A 77 16.88 -7.24 -3.95
C GLN A 77 17.89 -8.43 -4.01
N PRO A 78 17.77 -9.50 -3.19
CA PRO A 78 18.75 -10.57 -3.22
C PRO A 78 18.92 -11.27 -4.57
N ALA A 79 17.91 -11.19 -5.44
CA ALA A 79 17.97 -11.75 -6.80
C ALA A 79 17.89 -10.65 -7.89
N GLU A 80 17.93 -9.36 -7.51
CA GLU A 80 17.77 -8.23 -8.45
C GLU A 80 16.54 -8.40 -9.36
N MET A 81 15.39 -8.70 -8.74
CA MET A 81 14.20 -9.21 -9.42
C MET A 81 12.97 -8.35 -9.10
N LEU A 82 12.27 -7.90 -10.14
CA LEU A 82 10.94 -7.34 -10.06
C LEU A 82 9.89 -8.45 -10.15
N ILE A 83 8.87 -8.38 -9.31
CA ILE A 83 7.69 -9.26 -9.37
C ILE A 83 6.51 -8.46 -9.87
N VAL A 84 5.85 -8.97 -10.91
CA VAL A 84 4.66 -8.40 -11.54
C VAL A 84 3.55 -9.42 -11.49
N ALA A 85 2.36 -9.03 -11.03
CA ALA A 85 1.17 -9.88 -10.97
C ALA A 85 0.04 -9.19 -11.73
N THR A 86 -0.58 -9.88 -12.68
CA THR A 86 -1.53 -9.29 -13.64
C THR A 86 -2.92 -9.90 -13.52
N GLU A 87 -3.92 -9.20 -14.04
CA GLU A 87 -5.31 -9.68 -14.13
C GLU A 87 -5.47 -10.93 -15.02
N ASP A 88 -4.44 -11.32 -15.79
CA ASP A 88 -4.41 -12.59 -16.52
C ASP A 88 -4.04 -13.80 -15.63
N ASP A 89 -4.19 -13.69 -14.30
CA ASP A 89 -3.78 -14.71 -13.32
C ASP A 89 -2.34 -15.17 -13.51
N THR A 90 -1.46 -14.25 -13.88
CA THR A 90 -0.08 -14.57 -14.18
C THR A 90 0.88 -13.73 -13.36
N VAL A 91 1.86 -14.42 -12.76
CA VAL A 91 2.96 -13.78 -12.02
C VAL A 91 4.25 -13.91 -12.82
N TYR A 92 4.96 -12.81 -12.98
CA TYR A 92 6.24 -12.73 -13.66
C TYR A 92 7.33 -12.31 -12.68
N ALA A 93 8.49 -12.92 -12.79
CA ALA A 93 9.74 -12.43 -12.22
C ALA A 93 10.62 -11.92 -13.35
N ILE A 94 11.06 -10.67 -13.22
CA ILE A 94 11.75 -9.92 -14.28
C ILE A 94 13.08 -9.43 -13.72
N ASP A 95 14.17 -9.66 -14.45
CA ASP A 95 15.49 -9.13 -14.11
C ASP A 95 15.47 -7.60 -14.18
N VAL A 96 15.88 -6.94 -13.10
CA VAL A 96 15.78 -5.49 -12.92
C VAL A 96 16.68 -4.71 -13.89
N SER A 97 17.76 -5.31 -14.37
CA SER A 97 18.75 -4.67 -15.24
C SER A 97 18.42 -4.80 -16.73
N SER A 98 18.03 -6.00 -17.15
CA SER A 98 17.80 -6.34 -18.54
C SER A 98 16.33 -6.28 -18.96
N GLY A 99 15.38 -6.39 -18.02
CA GLY A 99 13.96 -6.54 -18.30
C GLY A 99 13.58 -7.94 -18.81
N ASN A 100 14.49 -8.92 -18.76
CA ASN A 100 14.21 -10.28 -19.20
C ASN A 100 13.40 -11.05 -18.15
N GLU A 101 12.52 -11.94 -18.61
CA GLU A 101 11.81 -12.89 -17.76
C GLU A 101 12.80 -13.87 -17.12
N ILE A 102 12.77 -13.97 -15.78
CA ILE A 102 13.49 -14.99 -15.01
C ILE A 102 12.62 -16.24 -14.89
N TRP A 103 11.38 -16.06 -14.49
CA TRP A 103 10.35 -17.09 -14.48
C TRP A 103 8.96 -16.49 -14.64
N LYS A 104 8.02 -17.33 -15.04
CA LYS A 104 6.61 -17.02 -15.20
C LYS A 104 5.75 -18.12 -14.57
N ARG A 105 4.65 -17.74 -13.92
CA ARG A 105 3.67 -18.68 -13.37
C ARG A 105 2.25 -18.26 -13.71
N VAL A 106 1.54 -19.10 -14.45
CA VAL A 106 0.10 -19.00 -14.66
C VAL A 106 -0.59 -19.75 -13.51
N LEU A 107 -1.54 -19.11 -12.84
CA LEU A 107 -2.23 -19.62 -11.65
C LEU A 107 -3.56 -20.30 -12.00
N GLY A 108 -4.23 -19.78 -13.02
CA GLY A 108 -5.52 -20.26 -13.45
C GLY A 108 -6.00 -19.51 -14.69
N ARG A 109 -7.30 -19.59 -14.95
CA ARG A 109 -7.96 -18.76 -15.94
C ARG A 109 -8.69 -17.64 -15.20
N PRO A 110 -8.43 -16.37 -15.51
CA PRO A 110 -9.10 -15.25 -14.87
C PRO A 110 -10.58 -15.20 -15.25
N VAL A 111 -11.38 -14.53 -14.44
CA VAL A 111 -12.85 -14.48 -14.60
C VAL A 111 -13.23 -13.36 -15.56
N PRO A 112 -13.90 -13.67 -16.69
CA PRO A 112 -14.39 -12.63 -17.62
C PRO A 112 -15.46 -11.76 -16.97
N LEU A 113 -15.45 -10.45 -17.23
CA LEU A 113 -16.48 -9.52 -16.73
C LEU A 113 -17.90 -9.96 -17.10
N SER A 114 -18.07 -10.57 -18.26
CA SER A 114 -19.37 -11.06 -18.74
C SER A 114 -20.00 -12.17 -17.88
N THR A 115 -19.22 -12.80 -16.99
CA THR A 115 -19.68 -13.84 -16.04
C THR A 115 -19.78 -13.33 -14.61
N GLN A 116 -19.34 -12.10 -14.34
CA GLN A 116 -19.47 -11.43 -13.06
C GLN A 116 -20.85 -10.79 -12.90
N PRO A 117 -21.40 -10.67 -11.68
CA PRO A 117 -22.69 -10.01 -11.47
C PRO A 117 -22.63 -8.50 -11.75
N CYS A 118 -21.49 -7.86 -11.51
CA CYS A 118 -21.09 -6.51 -11.89
C CYS A 118 -19.57 -6.38 -11.78
N GLY A 119 -19.02 -5.20 -12.00
CA GLY A 119 -17.58 -4.94 -11.93
C GLY A 119 -17.13 -3.98 -13.03
N ASN A 120 -15.85 -3.66 -13.02
CA ASN A 120 -15.22 -2.76 -14.01
C ASN A 120 -13.83 -3.25 -14.45
N ILE A 121 -13.45 -4.48 -14.12
CA ILE A 121 -12.17 -5.10 -14.50
C ILE A 121 -12.47 -6.32 -15.38
N ASP A 122 -11.81 -6.41 -16.55
CA ASP A 122 -11.98 -7.48 -17.52
C ASP A 122 -10.65 -7.89 -18.17
N PRO A 123 -10.18 -9.13 -17.96
CA PRO A 123 -10.69 -10.09 -17.00
C PRO A 123 -10.32 -9.69 -15.56
N LEU A 124 -10.94 -10.32 -14.56
CA LEU A 124 -10.60 -10.19 -13.16
C LEU A 124 -9.76 -11.39 -12.71
N GLY A 125 -8.58 -11.12 -12.18
CA GLY A 125 -7.60 -12.11 -11.73
C GLY A 125 -6.88 -11.64 -10.47
N ILE A 126 -5.63 -11.13 -10.60
CA ILE A 126 -4.82 -10.65 -9.47
C ILE A 126 -4.86 -9.12 -9.46
N THR A 127 -5.75 -8.53 -8.64
CA THR A 127 -5.89 -7.08 -8.52
C THR A 127 -5.10 -6.51 -7.35
N GLY A 128 -5.18 -7.14 -6.18
CA GLY A 128 -4.51 -6.68 -4.97
C GLY A 128 -3.00 -6.91 -5.01
N THR A 129 -2.24 -5.93 -4.51
CA THR A 129 -0.78 -6.05 -4.45
C THR A 129 -0.36 -7.21 -3.55
N PRO A 130 0.46 -8.14 -4.06
CA PRO A 130 1.04 -9.24 -3.30
C PRO A 130 1.93 -8.79 -2.15
N VAL A 131 2.37 -9.75 -1.32
CA VAL A 131 3.38 -9.53 -0.29
C VAL A 131 4.46 -10.60 -0.32
N ILE A 132 5.71 -10.19 -0.18
CA ILE A 132 6.86 -11.10 -0.06
C ILE A 132 7.16 -11.31 1.43
N ALA A 133 7.24 -12.58 1.85
CA ALA A 133 7.69 -12.95 3.17
C ALA A 133 9.10 -13.54 3.11
N GLU A 134 10.11 -12.80 3.57
CA GLU A 134 11.53 -13.20 3.55
C GLU A 134 11.79 -14.51 4.28
N GLY A 135 11.12 -14.71 5.42
CA GLY A 135 11.30 -15.91 6.26
C GLY A 135 10.85 -17.23 5.61
N THR A 136 10.07 -17.17 4.56
CA THR A 136 9.65 -18.31 3.74
C THR A 136 10.21 -18.26 2.32
N GLN A 137 10.84 -17.14 1.94
CA GLN A 137 11.31 -16.86 0.57
C GLN A 137 10.20 -17.08 -0.47
N ALA A 138 9.00 -16.59 -0.16
CA ALA A 138 7.81 -16.77 -0.98
C ALA A 138 7.04 -15.47 -1.13
N ILE A 139 6.34 -15.35 -2.24
CA ILE A 139 5.33 -14.33 -2.50
C ILE A 139 3.96 -14.93 -2.23
N TYR A 140 3.11 -14.16 -1.57
CA TYR A 140 1.73 -14.49 -1.25
C TYR A 140 0.80 -13.52 -1.97
N LEU A 141 -0.25 -14.04 -2.59
CA LEU A 141 -1.21 -13.27 -3.37
C LEU A 141 -2.56 -13.98 -3.42
N ASP A 142 -3.61 -13.25 -3.71
CA ASP A 142 -4.93 -13.79 -4.07
C ASP A 142 -5.14 -13.68 -5.58
N ALA A 143 -5.82 -14.65 -6.17
CA ALA A 143 -6.26 -14.64 -7.56
C ALA A 143 -7.70 -15.11 -7.65
N MET A 144 -8.51 -14.44 -8.48
CA MET A 144 -9.87 -14.87 -8.78
C MET A 144 -9.87 -15.77 -10.00
N VAL A 145 -9.96 -17.09 -9.76
CA VAL A 145 -9.80 -18.13 -10.77
C VAL A 145 -11.15 -18.70 -11.20
N GLU A 146 -11.39 -18.80 -12.49
CA GLU A 146 -12.54 -19.45 -13.09
C GLU A 146 -12.37 -20.98 -13.11
N GLU A 147 -13.23 -21.70 -12.44
CA GLU A 147 -13.30 -23.16 -12.43
C GLU A 147 -14.63 -23.69 -12.97
N ALA A 148 -14.78 -25.00 -13.09
CA ALA A 148 -16.03 -25.61 -13.56
C ALA A 148 -17.21 -25.37 -12.59
N SER A 149 -16.92 -25.12 -11.31
CA SER A 149 -17.88 -24.77 -10.24
C SER A 149 -18.25 -23.29 -10.22
N GLY A 150 -17.54 -22.46 -10.96
CA GLY A 150 -17.66 -21.00 -10.98
C GLY A 150 -16.37 -20.29 -10.52
N PRO A 151 -16.46 -18.97 -10.25
CA PRO A 151 -15.33 -18.19 -9.76
C PRO A 151 -14.93 -18.57 -8.32
N HIS A 152 -13.62 -18.64 -8.08
CA HIS A 152 -13.04 -18.94 -6.78
C HIS A 152 -11.93 -17.95 -6.43
N HIS A 153 -11.96 -17.37 -5.24
CA HIS A 153 -10.80 -16.68 -4.67
C HIS A 153 -9.84 -17.70 -4.08
N LYS A 154 -8.61 -17.72 -4.57
CA LYS A 154 -7.54 -18.61 -4.12
C LYS A 154 -6.32 -17.85 -3.68
N ILE A 155 -5.88 -18.10 -2.45
CA ILE A 155 -4.65 -17.53 -1.92
C ILE A 155 -3.50 -18.47 -2.25
N PHE A 156 -2.52 -17.97 -3.00
CA PHE A 156 -1.33 -18.70 -3.44
C PHE A 156 -0.11 -18.31 -2.59
N ALA A 157 0.83 -19.25 -2.47
CA ALA A 157 2.20 -19.01 -2.04
C ALA A 157 3.16 -19.57 -3.10
N LEU A 158 3.98 -18.72 -3.70
CA LEU A 158 4.91 -19.10 -4.75
C LEU A 158 6.36 -18.87 -4.29
N SER A 159 7.22 -19.83 -4.58
CA SER A 159 8.67 -19.73 -4.37
C SER A 159 9.25 -18.56 -5.16
N LEU A 160 9.99 -17.65 -4.50
CA LEU A 160 10.70 -16.56 -5.19
C LEU A 160 11.78 -17.08 -6.15
N ARG A 161 12.27 -18.31 -5.96
CA ARG A 161 13.33 -18.87 -6.79
C ARG A 161 12.86 -19.23 -8.20
N ASP A 162 11.65 -19.79 -8.34
CA ASP A 162 11.19 -20.41 -9.59
C ASP A 162 9.67 -20.30 -9.82
N GLY A 163 8.95 -19.56 -9.00
CA GLY A 163 7.50 -19.38 -9.10
C GLY A 163 6.69 -20.67 -8.82
N SER A 164 7.30 -21.74 -8.30
CA SER A 164 6.56 -22.97 -7.97
C SER A 164 5.67 -22.76 -6.75
N PRO A 165 4.42 -23.31 -6.74
CA PRO A 165 3.59 -23.27 -5.55
C PRO A 165 4.23 -24.00 -4.38
N LEU A 166 4.11 -23.43 -3.17
CA LEU A 166 4.57 -24.08 -1.95
C LEU A 166 3.62 -25.25 -1.57
N PRO A 167 4.11 -26.27 -0.84
CA PRO A 167 3.29 -27.37 -0.39
C PRO A 167 2.07 -26.91 0.43
N GLY A 168 0.88 -27.45 0.09
CA GLY A 168 -0.38 -27.12 0.76
C GLY A 168 -1.09 -25.86 0.23
N TRP A 169 -0.51 -25.16 -0.72
CA TRP A 169 -1.10 -24.03 -1.43
C TRP A 169 -1.55 -24.44 -2.85
N PRO A 170 -2.58 -23.77 -3.45
CA PRO A 170 -3.32 -22.64 -2.90
C PRO A 170 -4.35 -23.02 -1.84
N VAL A 171 -4.83 -22.03 -1.09
CA VAL A 171 -5.99 -22.12 -0.19
C VAL A 171 -7.20 -21.55 -0.92
N ASP A 172 -8.24 -22.36 -1.13
CA ASP A 172 -9.54 -21.88 -1.56
C ASP A 172 -10.25 -21.22 -0.38
N VAL A 173 -10.62 -19.94 -0.53
CA VAL A 173 -11.13 -19.12 0.57
C VAL A 173 -12.53 -19.58 1.00
N ALA A 174 -13.41 -19.85 0.02
CA ALA A 174 -14.77 -20.29 0.31
C ALA A 174 -14.78 -21.64 1.04
N ASP A 175 -14.02 -22.62 0.56
CA ASP A 175 -13.89 -23.94 1.19
C ASP A 175 -13.30 -23.85 2.60
N ALA A 176 -12.26 -23.04 2.77
CA ALA A 176 -11.58 -22.88 4.04
C ALA A 176 -12.46 -22.21 5.11
N LEU A 177 -13.30 -21.25 4.72
CA LEU A 177 -14.26 -20.59 5.61
C LEU A 177 -15.49 -21.46 5.85
N ALA A 178 -16.00 -22.20 4.85
CA ALA A 178 -17.10 -23.16 5.00
C ALA A 178 -16.77 -24.26 6.01
N ALA A 179 -15.53 -24.76 6.02
CA ALA A 179 -15.06 -25.71 7.02
C ALA A 179 -15.11 -25.17 8.47
N ARG A 180 -15.31 -23.86 8.64
CA ARG A 180 -15.46 -23.15 9.92
C ARG A 180 -16.90 -22.67 10.17
N GLY A 181 -17.84 -23.05 9.31
CA GLY A 181 -19.24 -22.64 9.39
C GLY A 181 -19.50 -21.19 8.98
N GLN A 182 -18.60 -20.60 8.18
CA GLN A 182 -18.75 -19.25 7.64
C GLN A 182 -19.03 -19.30 6.14
N LEU A 183 -19.90 -18.43 5.66
CA LEU A 183 -20.25 -18.34 4.24
C LEU A 183 -19.45 -17.20 3.60
N PHE A 184 -18.68 -17.54 2.58
CA PHE A 184 -17.96 -16.61 1.73
C PHE A 184 -18.34 -16.94 0.28
N ASP A 185 -18.99 -16.01 -0.39
CA ASP A 185 -19.40 -16.19 -1.78
C ASP A 185 -18.39 -15.51 -2.70
N SER A 186 -17.52 -16.29 -3.33
CA SER A 186 -16.50 -15.79 -4.24
C SER A 186 -17.07 -15.00 -5.43
N VAL A 187 -18.33 -15.29 -5.82
CA VAL A 187 -18.95 -14.64 -6.99
C VAL A 187 -19.23 -13.15 -6.78
N VAL A 188 -19.51 -12.75 -5.52
CA VAL A 188 -19.85 -11.36 -5.17
C VAL A 188 -18.73 -10.62 -4.45
N GLN A 189 -17.68 -11.33 -4.07
CA GLN A 189 -16.51 -10.75 -3.41
C GLN A 189 -15.45 -10.33 -4.43
N ASN A 190 -14.75 -9.24 -4.12
CA ASN A 190 -13.59 -8.77 -4.88
C ASN A 190 -12.38 -8.58 -3.95
N GLN A 191 -11.21 -8.99 -4.41
CA GLN A 191 -9.95 -8.78 -3.72
C GLN A 191 -9.16 -7.67 -4.42
N ARG A 192 -9.14 -6.45 -3.81
CA ARG A 192 -8.44 -5.31 -4.38
C ARG A 192 -7.34 -4.75 -3.50
N GLY A 193 -7.56 -4.74 -2.20
CA GLY A 193 -6.63 -4.15 -1.24
C GLY A 193 -5.33 -4.94 -1.14
N ALA A 194 -4.21 -4.24 -0.94
CA ALA A 194 -2.90 -4.85 -0.77
C ALA A 194 -2.85 -5.81 0.43
N LEU A 195 -2.16 -6.92 0.26
CA LEU A 195 -1.93 -7.91 1.30
C LEU A 195 -0.85 -7.43 2.28
N THR A 196 -0.86 -7.97 3.50
CA THR A 196 0.21 -7.76 4.47
C THR A 196 0.56 -9.03 5.23
N VAL A 197 1.75 -9.05 5.84
CA VAL A 197 2.22 -10.15 6.70
C VAL A 197 2.42 -9.66 8.12
N LEU A 198 1.79 -10.33 9.07
CA LEU A 198 1.97 -10.05 10.50
C LEU A 198 1.93 -11.36 11.30
N ALA A 199 2.79 -11.50 12.30
CA ALA A 199 2.81 -12.63 13.24
C ALA A 199 2.78 -14.02 12.57
N GLY A 200 3.44 -14.17 11.41
CA GLY A 200 3.54 -15.44 10.70
C GLY A 200 2.30 -15.83 9.88
N ARG A 201 1.41 -14.89 9.59
CA ARG A 201 0.25 -15.03 8.68
C ARG A 201 0.28 -13.98 7.59
N VAL A 202 -0.21 -14.34 6.41
CA VAL A 202 -0.64 -13.38 5.38
C VAL A 202 -2.10 -13.02 5.62
N TYR A 203 -2.44 -11.73 5.46
CA TYR A 203 -3.80 -11.21 5.59
C TYR A 203 -4.26 -10.64 4.28
N VAL A 204 -5.45 -11.05 3.86
CA VAL A 204 -6.07 -10.71 2.57
C VAL A 204 -7.40 -10.00 2.84
N PRO A 205 -7.57 -8.75 2.38
CA PRO A 205 -8.83 -8.02 2.49
C PRO A 205 -9.74 -8.31 1.30
N TYR A 206 -11.05 -8.34 1.53
CA TYR A 206 -12.06 -8.48 0.48
C TYR A 206 -13.17 -7.45 0.65
N GLY A 207 -13.77 -7.06 -0.46
CA GLY A 207 -14.97 -6.23 -0.55
C GLY A 207 -15.89 -6.72 -1.64
N GLY A 208 -16.81 -5.88 -2.10
CA GLY A 208 -17.65 -6.16 -3.27
C GLY A 208 -17.00 -5.75 -4.58
N HIS A 209 -17.60 -6.14 -5.69
CA HIS A 209 -17.29 -5.60 -7.00
C HIS A 209 -17.77 -4.15 -7.15
N ALA A 210 -17.16 -3.39 -8.07
CA ALA A 210 -17.67 -2.08 -8.43
C ALA A 210 -19.13 -2.20 -8.88
N GLY A 211 -20.04 -1.45 -8.23
CA GLY A 211 -21.49 -1.56 -8.43
C GLY A 211 -22.23 -2.33 -7.35
N ASP A 212 -21.57 -2.79 -6.29
CA ASP A 212 -22.14 -3.32 -5.03
C ASP A 212 -23.18 -4.42 -5.21
N CYS A 213 -22.92 -5.37 -6.11
CA CYS A 213 -23.87 -6.43 -6.40
C CYS A 213 -23.77 -7.61 -5.45
N GLY A 214 -24.94 -8.18 -5.16
CA GLY A 214 -25.06 -9.38 -4.34
C GLY A 214 -24.91 -9.10 -2.86
N ASP A 215 -24.90 -10.19 -2.08
CA ASP A 215 -24.79 -10.13 -0.62
C ASP A 215 -23.32 -10.28 -0.19
N TYR A 216 -22.49 -9.27 -0.54
CA TYR A 216 -21.10 -9.26 -0.14
C TYR A 216 -20.90 -8.64 1.25
N HIS A 217 -19.75 -8.94 1.85
CA HIS A 217 -19.29 -8.37 3.12
C HIS A 217 -17.83 -7.93 3.00
N GLY A 218 -17.42 -6.97 3.79
CA GLY A 218 -15.99 -6.75 4.03
C GLY A 218 -15.41 -7.93 4.81
N TRP A 219 -14.33 -8.54 4.29
CA TRP A 219 -13.63 -9.63 4.96
C TRP A 219 -12.15 -9.32 5.14
N VAL A 220 -11.58 -9.85 6.23
CA VAL A 220 -10.14 -10.07 6.38
C VAL A 220 -9.93 -11.56 6.65
N VAL A 221 -9.15 -12.21 5.79
CA VAL A 221 -8.78 -13.62 5.95
C VAL A 221 -7.28 -13.74 6.20
N GLY A 222 -6.90 -14.32 7.32
CA GLY A 222 -5.50 -14.57 7.68
C GLY A 222 -5.13 -16.03 7.53
N VAL A 223 -4.05 -16.35 6.81
CA VAL A 223 -3.57 -17.72 6.54
C VAL A 223 -2.14 -17.87 7.03
N GLY A 224 -1.85 -18.93 7.79
CA GLY A 224 -0.52 -19.21 8.30
C GLY A 224 0.50 -19.49 7.21
N LEU A 225 1.61 -18.74 7.17
CA LEU A 225 2.63 -18.84 6.11
C LEU A 225 3.26 -20.24 5.99
N ARG A 226 3.38 -20.97 7.11
CA ARG A 226 3.99 -22.30 7.16
C ARG A 226 2.97 -23.42 7.25
N ASN A 227 1.75 -23.11 7.70
CA ASN A 227 0.64 -24.03 7.80
C ASN A 227 -0.61 -23.39 7.21
N PRO A 228 -0.96 -23.65 5.96
CA PRO A 228 -2.11 -23.05 5.30
C PRO A 228 -3.46 -23.48 5.86
N GLN A 229 -3.50 -24.46 6.78
CA GLN A 229 -4.71 -24.84 7.53
C GLN A 229 -4.95 -23.96 8.77
N ASP A 230 -3.95 -23.17 9.18
CA ASP A 230 -4.09 -22.21 10.27
C ASP A 230 -4.72 -20.92 9.72
N ILE A 231 -6.04 -20.84 9.78
CA ILE A 231 -6.84 -19.76 9.23
C ILE A 231 -7.56 -19.01 10.34
N VAL A 232 -7.57 -17.70 10.24
CA VAL A 232 -8.37 -16.79 11.04
C VAL A 232 -9.16 -15.87 10.11
N SER A 233 -10.30 -15.35 10.56
CA SER A 233 -11.14 -14.48 9.74
C SER A 233 -11.93 -13.47 10.56
N TRP A 234 -12.25 -12.35 9.93
CA TRP A 234 -13.16 -11.32 10.40
C TRP A 234 -14.04 -10.89 9.23
N SER A 235 -15.30 -10.52 9.50
CA SER A 235 -16.18 -9.92 8.49
C SER A 235 -17.06 -8.85 9.10
N THR A 236 -17.58 -7.94 8.27
CA THR A 236 -18.62 -6.99 8.67
C THR A 236 -19.89 -7.71 9.10
N ARG A 237 -20.64 -7.13 10.05
CA ARG A 237 -21.95 -7.65 10.49
C ARG A 237 -23.04 -7.28 9.49
N GLY A 238 -22.98 -6.08 8.94
CA GLY A 238 -23.89 -5.64 7.87
C GLY A 238 -23.43 -6.15 6.52
N GLN A 239 -24.37 -6.31 5.59
CA GLN A 239 -24.09 -6.45 4.17
C GLN A 239 -23.31 -5.22 3.69
N GLY A 240 -22.36 -5.38 2.80
CA GLY A 240 -21.45 -4.31 2.37
C GLY A 240 -20.26 -4.17 3.31
N GLY A 241 -19.82 -2.94 3.54
CA GLY A 241 -18.64 -2.66 4.35
C GLY A 241 -17.36 -3.18 3.71
N GLY A 242 -17.26 -3.13 2.40
CA GLY A 242 -16.13 -3.67 1.62
C GLY A 242 -14.79 -3.05 2.04
N ILE A 243 -13.73 -3.88 2.07
CA ILE A 243 -12.35 -3.41 2.30
C ILE A 243 -11.67 -3.35 0.94
N TRP A 244 -11.81 -2.24 0.24
CA TRP A 244 -11.43 -2.10 -1.17
C TRP A 244 -10.32 -1.07 -1.44
N ALA A 245 -9.90 -0.30 -0.43
CA ALA A 245 -8.81 0.67 -0.57
C ALA A 245 -7.55 0.00 -1.17
N PRO A 246 -6.85 0.63 -2.13
CA PRO A 246 -5.71 0.01 -2.83
C PRO A 246 -4.57 -0.38 -1.88
N GLY A 247 -4.30 0.42 -0.84
CA GLY A 247 -3.31 0.08 0.17
C GLY A 247 -3.73 -1.04 1.14
N GLY A 248 -5.00 -1.46 1.12
CA GLY A 248 -5.51 -2.60 1.87
C GLY A 248 -5.28 -2.51 3.37
N ILE A 249 -4.57 -3.48 3.92
CA ILE A 249 -4.33 -3.61 5.36
C ILE A 249 -2.96 -3.04 5.71
N ALA A 250 -2.92 -2.05 6.60
CA ALA A 250 -1.68 -1.58 7.23
C ALA A 250 -1.40 -2.35 8.53
N ALA A 251 -0.14 -2.40 8.96
CA ALA A 251 0.25 -3.01 10.22
C ALA A 251 1.35 -2.21 10.93
N ASP A 252 1.33 -2.19 12.27
CA ASP A 252 2.35 -1.53 13.11
C ASP A 252 3.29 -2.51 13.83
N GLY A 253 3.27 -3.78 13.41
CA GLY A 253 4.03 -4.87 14.05
C GLY A 253 3.29 -5.56 15.20
N ARG A 254 2.15 -5.02 15.66
CA ARG A 254 1.30 -5.59 16.73
C ARG A 254 -0.15 -5.74 16.29
N SER A 255 -0.65 -4.79 15.54
CA SER A 255 -2.04 -4.69 15.12
C SER A 255 -2.14 -4.51 13.61
N LEU A 256 -3.28 -4.91 13.07
CA LEU A 256 -3.72 -4.67 11.71
C LEU A 256 -4.68 -3.48 11.71
N PHE A 257 -4.57 -2.63 10.69
CA PHE A 257 -5.45 -1.48 10.47
C PHE A 257 -6.03 -1.55 9.07
N PHE A 258 -7.35 -1.42 8.95
CA PHE A 258 -8.05 -1.37 7.67
C PHE A 258 -9.29 -0.51 7.79
N ALA A 259 -9.81 -0.06 6.66
CA ALA A 259 -11.05 0.72 6.62
C ALA A 259 -12.11 -0.02 5.81
N THR A 260 -13.38 0.15 6.22
CA THR A 260 -14.56 -0.40 5.57
C THR A 260 -15.35 0.71 4.88
N GLY A 261 -15.98 0.38 3.76
CA GLY A 261 -16.93 1.24 3.07
C GLY A 261 -18.35 1.13 3.62
N ASN A 262 -19.32 1.60 2.83
CA ASN A 262 -20.73 1.68 3.17
C ASN A 262 -21.36 0.30 3.47
N THR A 263 -22.25 0.25 4.46
CA THR A 263 -23.14 -0.88 4.69
C THR A 263 -24.50 -0.64 4.05
N ILE A 264 -25.16 -1.72 3.63
CA ILE A 264 -26.39 -1.66 2.83
C ILE A 264 -27.62 -1.99 3.69
N GLY A 265 -28.61 -1.10 3.71
CA GLY A 265 -29.90 -1.36 4.33
C GLY A 265 -29.90 -1.44 5.85
N VAL A 266 -28.88 -0.96 6.56
CA VAL A 266 -28.76 -1.00 8.01
C VAL A 266 -29.37 0.22 8.69
N SER A 267 -30.03 0.01 9.84
CA SER A 267 -30.57 1.10 10.68
C SER A 267 -29.74 1.37 11.93
N THR A 268 -28.81 0.47 12.24
CA THR A 268 -27.85 0.60 13.33
C THR A 268 -26.46 0.29 12.80
N TRP A 269 -25.45 0.99 13.30
CA TRP A 269 -24.08 0.80 12.84
C TRP A 269 -23.66 -0.67 12.89
N SER A 270 -23.18 -1.18 11.75
CA SER A 270 -22.91 -2.59 11.52
C SER A 270 -21.56 -2.82 10.83
N ASP A 271 -20.54 -2.06 11.28
CA ASP A 271 -19.14 -2.14 10.87
C ASP A 271 -18.80 -1.46 9.54
N GLY A 272 -19.74 -0.75 8.91
CA GLY A 272 -19.46 0.10 7.76
C GLY A 272 -18.89 1.46 8.17
N GLU A 273 -18.32 2.18 7.20
CA GLU A 273 -17.76 3.52 7.36
C GLU A 273 -16.79 3.62 8.53
N ALA A 274 -15.87 2.68 8.66
CA ALA A 274 -15.07 2.59 9.86
C ALA A 274 -13.59 2.25 9.60
N VAL A 275 -12.73 2.72 10.51
CA VAL A 275 -11.37 2.21 10.69
C VAL A 275 -11.37 1.19 11.81
N PHE A 276 -10.75 0.05 11.58
CA PHE A 276 -10.56 -1.01 12.58
C PHE A 276 -9.09 -1.17 12.94
N ARG A 277 -8.86 -1.50 14.22
CA ARG A 277 -7.61 -2.01 14.75
C ARG A 277 -7.84 -3.41 15.30
N LEU A 278 -7.22 -4.44 14.73
CA LEU A 278 -7.39 -5.81 15.19
C LEU A 278 -6.04 -6.45 15.54
N ALA A 279 -6.08 -7.32 16.53
CA ALA A 279 -4.96 -8.22 16.83
C ALA A 279 -4.81 -9.29 15.71
N PRO A 280 -3.63 -9.96 15.60
CA PRO A 280 -3.36 -10.95 14.55
C PRO A 280 -4.29 -12.18 14.54
N ASP A 281 -5.02 -12.44 15.61
CA ASP A 281 -6.00 -13.52 15.67
C ASP A 281 -7.38 -13.11 15.12
N LEU A 282 -7.55 -11.87 14.66
CA LEU A 282 -8.75 -11.28 14.09
C LEU A 282 -10.00 -11.41 14.98
N ARG A 283 -9.81 -11.56 16.30
CA ARG A 283 -10.95 -11.60 17.22
C ARG A 283 -11.65 -10.26 17.22
N ARG A 284 -12.96 -10.34 17.05
CA ARG A 284 -13.80 -9.16 17.14
C ARG A 284 -13.81 -8.64 18.57
N GLU A 285 -13.28 -7.45 18.73
CA GLU A 285 -13.43 -6.65 19.95
C GLU A 285 -14.56 -5.63 19.72
N THR A 286 -15.42 -5.47 20.69
CA THR A 286 -16.55 -4.53 20.60
C THR A 286 -16.29 -3.23 21.35
N ARG A 287 -15.03 -3.01 21.74
CA ARG A 287 -14.62 -1.84 22.52
C ARG A 287 -14.38 -0.64 21.60
N SER A 288 -14.80 0.53 22.04
CA SER A 288 -14.59 1.81 21.31
C SER A 288 -13.11 2.12 21.00
N GLN A 289 -12.18 1.47 21.69
CA GLN A 289 -10.75 1.59 21.41
C GLN A 289 -10.29 0.88 20.13
N ASP A 290 -11.06 -0.08 19.62
CA ASP A 290 -10.64 -0.95 18.53
C ASP A 290 -11.29 -0.58 17.18
N PHE A 291 -12.12 0.45 17.16
CA PHE A 291 -12.67 1.01 15.93
C PHE A 291 -12.92 2.52 16.04
N PHE A 292 -13.03 3.17 14.90
CA PHE A 292 -13.56 4.53 14.73
C PHE A 292 -14.56 4.52 13.59
N ALA A 293 -15.67 5.24 13.76
CA ALA A 293 -16.59 5.59 12.68
C ALA A 293 -17.00 7.06 12.83
N PRO A 294 -17.19 7.83 11.75
CA PRO A 294 -17.74 9.17 11.82
C PRO A 294 -19.14 9.17 12.45
N SER A 295 -19.52 10.24 13.13
CA SER A 295 -20.85 10.33 13.77
C SER A 295 -22.01 10.39 12.76
N ASP A 296 -21.71 10.80 11.54
CA ASP A 296 -22.62 10.90 10.39
C ASP A 296 -22.53 9.71 9.42
N TRP A 297 -21.96 8.57 9.88
CA TRP A 297 -21.89 7.34 9.10
C TRP A 297 -23.19 6.95 8.37
N PRO A 298 -24.42 7.23 8.91
CA PRO A 298 -25.63 6.90 8.14
C PRO A 298 -25.80 7.75 6.88
N THR A 299 -25.24 8.98 6.89
CA THR A 299 -25.22 9.85 5.72
C THR A 299 -24.18 9.35 4.70
N LEU A 300 -23.02 8.91 5.18
CA LEU A 300 -21.97 8.35 4.33
C LEU A 300 -22.46 7.06 3.64
N ASP A 301 -23.07 6.12 4.40
CA ASP A 301 -23.72 4.92 3.84
C ASP A 301 -24.74 5.27 2.74
N ALA A 302 -25.59 6.27 3.00
CA ALA A 302 -26.66 6.65 2.04
C ALA A 302 -26.13 7.35 0.78
N GLN A 303 -24.94 7.95 0.83
CA GLN A 303 -24.33 8.71 -0.28
C GLN A 303 -23.20 7.98 -0.98
N ASP A 304 -22.89 6.75 -0.60
CA ASP A 304 -21.71 6.02 -1.06
C ASP A 304 -20.43 6.86 -0.88
N ALA A 305 -20.32 7.50 0.28
CA ALA A 305 -19.19 8.37 0.62
C ALA A 305 -18.16 7.67 1.51
N ASP A 306 -17.76 6.47 1.12
CA ASP A 306 -16.92 5.54 1.87
C ASP A 306 -15.72 6.16 2.59
N LEU A 307 -15.66 6.03 3.90
CA LEU A 307 -14.42 6.21 4.65
C LEU A 307 -13.36 5.19 4.17
N GLY A 308 -13.81 4.01 3.73
CA GLY A 308 -12.97 2.94 3.18
C GLY A 308 -12.34 3.22 1.81
N GLY A 309 -12.44 4.42 1.27
CA GLY A 309 -11.82 4.80 0.00
C GLY A 309 -10.29 4.78 0.03
N THR A 310 -9.68 4.95 1.21
CA THR A 310 -8.24 4.88 1.42
C THR A 310 -7.89 3.93 2.57
N ASN A 311 -6.65 3.44 2.58
CA ASN A 311 -6.15 2.67 3.73
C ASN A 311 -5.80 3.59 4.90
N PRO A 312 -6.01 3.16 6.16
CA PRO A 312 -5.48 3.85 7.32
C PRO A 312 -3.95 3.94 7.28
N LEU A 313 -3.40 5.08 7.72
CA LEU A 313 -1.97 5.34 7.77
C LEU A 313 -1.51 5.51 9.22
N PRO A 314 -0.87 4.49 9.84
CA PRO A 314 -0.20 4.65 11.13
C PRO A 314 0.93 5.66 11.06
N LEU A 315 0.99 6.58 12.01
CA LEU A 315 1.96 7.68 12.10
C LEU A 315 2.57 7.76 13.49
N ASP A 316 3.85 8.08 13.55
CA ASP A 316 4.56 8.47 14.76
C ASP A 316 4.92 9.96 14.66
N VAL A 317 4.25 10.81 15.45
CA VAL A 317 4.39 12.27 15.37
C VAL A 317 5.17 12.78 16.59
N PRO A 318 6.39 13.32 16.41
CA PRO A 318 7.17 13.90 17.49
C PRO A 318 6.45 15.11 18.12
N PHE A 319 6.61 15.31 19.41
CA PHE A 319 6.20 16.52 20.13
C PHE A 319 7.06 16.71 21.39
N SER A 320 6.92 17.83 22.08
CA SER A 320 7.80 18.23 23.21
C SER A 320 7.85 17.24 24.39
N ARG A 321 6.90 16.30 24.49
CA ARG A 321 6.83 15.32 25.57
C ARG A 321 7.08 13.88 25.11
N GLY A 322 7.44 13.65 23.83
CA GLY A 322 7.68 12.32 23.28
C GLY A 322 7.17 12.15 21.84
N THR A 323 6.57 11.02 21.57
CA THR A 323 6.01 10.68 20.25
C THR A 323 4.55 10.27 20.43
N ALA A 324 3.65 10.87 19.67
CA ALA A 324 2.24 10.47 19.61
C ALA A 324 2.07 9.38 18.55
N ALA A 325 1.51 8.25 18.96
CA ALA A 325 1.14 7.16 18.07
C ALA A 325 -0.27 7.43 17.51
N LEU A 326 -0.36 7.75 16.23
CA LEU A 326 -1.60 8.17 15.58
C LEU A 326 -1.95 7.26 14.40
N VAL A 327 -3.19 7.38 13.91
CA VAL A 327 -3.65 6.86 12.62
C VAL A 327 -4.35 7.99 11.88
N LEU A 328 -3.96 8.21 10.64
CA LEU A 328 -4.69 9.09 9.73
C LEU A 328 -5.63 8.25 8.88
N ALA A 329 -6.91 8.65 8.80
CA ALA A 329 -7.88 8.11 7.86
C ALA A 329 -8.36 9.22 6.91
N LEU A 330 -8.50 8.88 5.65
CA LEU A 330 -9.02 9.74 4.58
C LEU A 330 -10.15 8.99 3.88
N GLY A 331 -11.12 9.68 3.29
CA GLY A 331 -12.25 9.01 2.65
C GLY A 331 -12.88 9.77 1.48
N LYS A 332 -13.88 9.15 0.85
CA LYS A 332 -14.69 9.78 -0.19
C LYS A 332 -15.46 11.01 0.32
N ASP A 333 -15.69 11.10 1.62
CA ASP A 333 -16.28 12.27 2.30
C ASP A 333 -15.38 13.52 2.31
N ALA A 334 -14.18 13.40 1.72
CA ALA A 334 -13.18 14.47 1.64
C ALA A 334 -12.59 14.92 2.98
N HIS A 335 -12.84 14.19 4.07
CA HIS A 335 -12.28 14.46 5.39
C HIS A 335 -10.96 13.72 5.61
N ALA A 336 -10.15 14.34 6.48
CA ALA A 336 -9.07 13.69 7.21
C ALA A 336 -9.45 13.55 8.67
N TYR A 337 -9.34 12.34 9.20
CA TYR A 337 -9.59 12.03 10.63
C TYR A 337 -8.27 11.60 11.26
N LEU A 338 -7.89 12.26 12.35
CA LEU A 338 -6.71 11.90 13.12
C LEU A 338 -7.17 11.16 14.39
N LEU A 339 -6.68 9.94 14.56
CA LEU A 339 -7.10 9.00 15.60
C LEU A 339 -5.93 8.68 16.52
N ASP A 340 -6.20 8.38 17.79
CA ASP A 340 -5.23 7.72 18.67
C ASP A 340 -5.06 6.27 18.25
N ARG A 341 -3.81 5.84 17.96
CA ARG A 341 -3.53 4.48 17.43
C ARG A 341 -3.85 3.38 18.43
N ASP A 342 -3.73 3.65 19.72
CA ASP A 342 -4.03 2.69 20.77
C ASP A 342 -5.49 2.75 21.25
N HIS A 343 -6.21 3.83 20.87
CA HIS A 343 -7.61 4.04 21.23
C HIS A 343 -8.36 4.82 20.15
N LEU A 344 -8.88 4.11 19.13
CA LEU A 344 -9.46 4.73 17.92
C LEU A 344 -10.68 5.64 18.21
N GLY A 345 -11.38 5.45 19.32
CA GLY A 345 -12.37 6.42 19.83
C GLY A 345 -13.84 6.03 19.65
N GLY A 346 -14.17 4.98 18.88
CA GLY A 346 -15.55 4.59 18.59
C GLY A 346 -16.25 5.57 17.65
N ILE A 347 -17.58 5.69 17.75
CA ILE A 347 -18.35 6.57 16.87
C ILE A 347 -18.11 8.04 17.28
N GLY A 348 -17.59 8.84 16.34
CA GLY A 348 -17.33 10.28 16.51
C GLY A 348 -16.13 10.64 17.39
N GLY A 349 -15.30 9.66 17.78
CA GLY A 349 -14.21 9.86 18.75
C GLY A 349 -12.86 10.23 18.17
N SER A 350 -12.78 10.88 17.00
CA SER A 350 -11.52 11.38 16.44
C SER A 350 -10.88 12.47 17.30
N LEU A 351 -9.53 12.51 17.34
CA LEU A 351 -8.77 13.57 18.00
C LEU A 351 -8.87 14.90 17.25
N ALA A 352 -8.92 14.84 15.93
CA ALA A 352 -9.16 15.97 15.04
C ALA A 352 -9.80 15.47 13.75
N SER A 353 -10.62 16.33 13.12
CA SER A 353 -11.13 16.10 11.77
C SER A 353 -11.16 17.41 10.98
N LYS A 354 -10.98 17.31 9.68
CA LYS A 354 -10.97 18.46 8.77
C LYS A 354 -11.34 18.04 7.37
N ILE A 355 -12.14 18.86 6.66
CA ILE A 355 -12.30 18.77 5.21
C ILE A 355 -10.97 19.18 4.57
N VAL A 356 -10.36 18.29 3.82
CA VAL A 356 -9.03 18.48 3.22
C VAL A 356 -9.05 18.42 1.70
N SER A 357 -10.17 18.02 1.12
CA SER A 357 -10.39 17.97 -0.32
C SER A 357 -11.74 18.56 -0.70
N THR A 358 -11.90 18.97 -1.95
CA THR A 358 -13.19 19.37 -2.53
C THR A 358 -13.85 18.24 -3.34
N GLY A 359 -13.25 17.05 -3.32
CA GLY A 359 -13.75 15.85 -3.98
C GLY A 359 -13.29 14.60 -3.24
N SER A 360 -13.85 13.47 -3.63
CA SER A 360 -13.56 12.16 -3.01
C SER A 360 -12.10 11.78 -3.08
N ILE A 361 -11.59 11.11 -2.04
CA ILE A 361 -10.22 10.60 -1.93
C ILE A 361 -10.26 9.07 -2.02
N HIS A 362 -9.52 8.49 -2.99
CA HIS A 362 -9.55 7.05 -3.28
C HIS A 362 -8.18 6.38 -3.29
N THR A 363 -7.10 7.14 -3.14
CA THR A 363 -5.74 6.66 -3.29
C THR A 363 -5.04 6.47 -1.95
N ALA A 364 -4.02 5.64 -1.91
CA ALA A 364 -3.22 5.50 -0.70
C ALA A 364 -2.41 6.78 -0.43
N PRO A 365 -2.35 7.26 0.82
CA PRO A 365 -1.50 8.38 1.21
C PRO A 365 -0.05 7.94 1.42
N ALA A 366 0.91 8.89 1.31
CA ALA A 366 2.30 8.68 1.68
C ALA A 366 2.75 9.69 2.74
N THR A 367 3.64 9.27 3.66
CA THR A 367 4.13 10.12 4.75
C THR A 367 5.64 10.37 4.67
N PHE A 368 6.07 11.53 5.14
CA PHE A 368 7.48 11.90 5.24
C PHE A 368 7.71 12.95 6.32
N THR A 369 8.97 13.23 6.63
CA THR A 369 9.36 14.23 7.62
C THR A 369 10.25 15.30 6.99
N VAL A 370 10.12 16.55 7.49
CA VAL A 370 11.04 17.63 7.23
C VAL A 370 11.42 18.22 8.59
N GLY A 371 12.67 18.02 9.01
CA GLY A 371 13.04 18.26 10.40
C GLY A 371 12.27 17.36 11.36
N GLU A 372 11.55 17.95 12.31
CA GLU A 372 10.67 17.22 13.26
C GLU A 372 9.19 17.18 12.80
N ASP A 373 8.85 17.90 11.73
CA ASP A 373 7.50 17.99 11.22
C ASP A 373 7.13 16.76 10.37
N VAL A 374 5.92 16.24 10.58
CA VAL A 374 5.36 15.10 9.84
C VAL A 374 4.37 15.58 8.80
N PHE A 375 4.55 15.11 7.57
CA PHE A 375 3.72 15.45 6.42
C PHE A 375 3.07 14.22 5.82
N VAL A 376 1.89 14.42 5.23
CA VAL A 376 1.17 13.38 4.47
C VAL A 376 0.72 13.94 3.14
N ALA A 377 1.13 13.26 2.06
CA ALA A 377 0.73 13.54 0.69
C ALA A 377 -0.39 12.57 0.26
N PHE A 378 -1.40 13.05 -0.44
CA PHE A 378 -2.46 12.23 -1.02
C PHE A 378 -3.00 12.88 -2.31
N GLN A 379 -3.54 12.05 -3.20
CA GLN A 379 -4.30 12.54 -4.35
C GLN A 379 -5.65 13.07 -3.85
N GLY A 380 -5.91 14.33 -4.11
CA GLY A 380 -7.14 15.01 -3.71
C GLY A 380 -7.06 16.50 -4.07
N ARG A 381 -8.21 17.08 -4.37
CA ARG A 381 -8.35 18.50 -4.70
C ARG A 381 -8.39 19.31 -3.42
N GLY A 382 -7.25 19.79 -2.95
CA GLY A 382 -7.12 20.47 -1.67
C GLY A 382 -8.14 21.56 -1.43
N ALA A 383 -8.85 21.49 -0.31
CA ALA A 383 -9.88 22.45 0.07
C ALA A 383 -9.30 23.82 0.46
N ASP A 384 -8.11 23.82 1.09
CA ASP A 384 -7.45 25.01 1.65
C ASP A 384 -6.03 25.18 1.08
N CYS A 385 -5.86 25.02 -0.25
CA CYS A 385 -4.56 25.22 -0.88
C CYS A 385 -4.08 26.66 -0.73
N PRO A 386 -2.84 26.89 -0.26
CA PRO A 386 -2.28 28.26 -0.13
C PRO A 386 -2.27 29.03 -1.45
N VAL A 387 -2.12 28.32 -2.57
CA VAL A 387 -2.25 28.85 -3.92
C VAL A 387 -3.40 28.09 -4.60
N PRO A 388 -4.61 28.66 -4.64
CA PRO A 388 -5.75 28.02 -5.27
C PRO A 388 -5.55 27.87 -6.79
N SER A 389 -5.80 26.66 -7.31
CA SER A 389 -5.84 26.35 -8.74
C SER A 389 -6.85 25.23 -8.99
N PRO A 390 -7.61 25.28 -10.10
CA PRO A 390 -8.50 24.19 -10.48
C PRO A 390 -7.74 22.90 -10.83
N ASP A 391 -6.44 22.99 -11.12
CA ASP A 391 -5.60 21.87 -11.50
C ASP A 391 -4.93 21.21 -10.28
N ASN A 392 -5.08 21.76 -9.06
CA ASN A 392 -4.57 21.15 -7.84
C ASN A 392 -5.26 19.81 -7.59
N ALA A 393 -4.49 18.72 -7.66
CA ALA A 393 -4.97 17.36 -7.47
C ALA A 393 -4.08 16.53 -6.52
N LEU A 394 -2.93 17.07 -6.10
CA LEU A 394 -2.09 16.57 -5.03
C LEU A 394 -2.16 17.52 -3.85
N THR A 395 -2.46 17.01 -2.65
CA THR A 395 -2.54 17.79 -1.41
C THR A 395 -1.55 17.25 -0.40
N VAL A 396 -0.86 18.15 0.30
CA VAL A 396 0.04 17.79 1.41
C VAL A 396 -0.42 18.47 2.69
N LEU A 397 -0.62 17.63 3.71
CA LEU A 397 -0.95 18.04 5.07
C LEU A 397 0.28 18.00 5.97
N GLN A 398 0.38 18.95 6.88
CA GLN A 398 1.24 18.86 8.06
C GLN A 398 0.40 18.37 9.24
N ILE A 399 0.94 17.39 9.98
CA ILE A 399 0.36 16.88 11.22
C ILE A 399 1.14 17.48 12.39
N SER A 400 0.47 18.15 13.30
CA SER A 400 1.10 18.80 14.44
C SER A 400 0.45 18.41 15.76
N ILE A 401 1.26 18.26 16.81
CA ILE A 401 0.81 18.02 18.19
C ILE A 401 1.19 19.25 19.02
N GLY A 402 0.24 20.14 19.17
CA GLY A 402 0.35 21.29 20.09
C GLY A 402 -0.35 21.03 21.42
N THR A 403 -1.27 21.91 21.81
CA THR A 403 -2.22 21.68 22.90
C THR A 403 -3.28 20.61 22.53
N SER A 404 -3.55 20.49 21.24
CA SER A 404 -4.39 19.45 20.63
C SER A 404 -3.78 19.07 19.26
N PRO A 405 -4.01 17.83 18.78
CA PRO A 405 -3.63 17.44 17.42
C PRO A 405 -4.33 18.31 16.38
N SER A 406 -3.62 18.61 15.28
CA SER A 406 -4.15 19.46 14.20
C SER A 406 -3.64 19.03 12.83
N LEU A 407 -4.41 19.39 11.80
CA LEU A 407 -4.19 19.12 10.39
C LEU A 407 -4.16 20.45 9.63
N ALA A 408 -3.10 20.74 8.89
CA ALA A 408 -2.99 21.93 8.06
C ALA A 408 -2.56 21.59 6.64
N THR A 409 -3.26 22.09 5.62
CA THR A 409 -2.80 22.02 4.24
C THR A 409 -1.63 22.99 4.07
N VAL A 410 -0.47 22.49 3.64
CA VAL A 410 0.76 23.29 3.53
C VAL A 410 1.10 23.64 2.09
N TRP A 411 0.82 22.76 1.15
CA TRP A 411 0.94 23.04 -0.29
C TRP A 411 0.08 22.06 -1.10
N CYS A 412 -0.17 22.42 -2.36
CA CYS A 412 -0.87 21.59 -3.32
C CYS A 412 -0.11 21.58 -4.65
N GLY A 413 -0.18 20.46 -5.38
CA GLY A 413 0.44 20.27 -6.68
C GLY A 413 -0.58 20.05 -7.79
N ALA A 414 -0.25 20.50 -8.99
CA ALA A 414 -1.10 20.38 -10.18
C ALA A 414 -0.68 19.19 -11.05
N PHE A 415 -1.61 18.26 -11.29
CA PHE A 415 -1.49 17.17 -12.25
C PHE A 415 -2.89 16.67 -12.64
N GLN A 416 -2.97 15.77 -13.63
CA GLN A 416 -4.23 15.16 -14.05
C GLN A 416 -4.14 13.64 -13.92
N GLY A 417 -4.99 13.05 -13.08
CA GLY A 417 -5.06 11.61 -12.91
C GLY A 417 -5.37 11.17 -11.48
N ALA A 418 -5.37 9.86 -11.27
CA ALA A 418 -5.78 9.21 -10.03
C ALA A 418 -4.72 8.21 -9.51
N GLY A 419 -3.43 8.57 -9.55
CA GLY A 419 -2.35 7.77 -8.96
C GLY A 419 -2.21 7.95 -7.46
N SER A 420 -1.63 6.96 -6.77
CA SER A 420 -1.22 7.06 -5.38
C SER A 420 0.18 7.68 -5.28
N PRO A 421 0.43 8.64 -4.39
CA PRO A 421 1.76 9.22 -4.24
C PRO A 421 2.70 8.30 -3.46
N ILE A 422 4.00 8.41 -3.75
CA ILE A 422 5.08 7.96 -2.86
C ILE A 422 6.03 9.12 -2.55
N VAL A 423 6.91 8.91 -1.57
CA VAL A 423 7.97 9.88 -1.25
C VAL A 423 9.34 9.22 -1.32
N THR A 424 10.31 9.90 -1.91
CA THR A 424 11.72 9.51 -1.83
C THR A 424 12.50 10.53 -1.03
N THR A 425 13.49 10.05 -0.26
CA THR A 425 14.45 10.86 0.48
C THR A 425 15.84 10.28 0.27
N THR A 426 16.90 11.07 0.50
CA THR A 426 18.26 10.57 0.35
C THR A 426 18.78 9.77 1.55
N ASP A 427 18.20 9.97 2.74
CA ASP A 427 18.67 9.37 4.01
C ASP A 427 17.53 9.11 5.02
N GLY A 428 16.27 9.20 4.59
CA GLY A 428 15.09 9.13 5.43
C GLY A 428 14.50 10.52 5.78
N HIS A 429 15.24 11.60 5.58
CA HIS A 429 14.86 12.97 5.99
C HIS A 429 15.19 14.04 4.96
N SER A 430 16.35 13.94 4.28
CA SER A 430 16.87 14.96 3.37
C SER A 430 16.34 14.77 1.96
N ASN A 431 16.17 15.90 1.25
CA ASN A 431 15.67 15.93 -0.13
C ASN A 431 14.34 15.21 -0.33
N PRO A 432 13.31 15.42 0.49
CA PRO A 432 12.02 14.75 0.27
C PRO A 432 11.44 15.17 -1.08
N ILE A 433 11.02 14.18 -1.89
CA ILE A 433 10.37 14.38 -3.18
C ILE A 433 9.07 13.57 -3.17
N VAL A 434 7.95 14.25 -3.35
CA VAL A 434 6.65 13.60 -3.54
C VAL A 434 6.49 13.29 -5.01
N TRP A 435 6.36 12.01 -5.34
CA TRP A 435 6.11 11.51 -6.68
C TRP A 435 4.67 11.06 -6.82
N ILE A 436 4.05 11.33 -7.97
CA ILE A 436 2.69 10.91 -8.27
C ILE A 436 2.52 10.63 -9.76
N LEU A 437 1.61 9.72 -10.09
CA LEU A 437 1.29 9.32 -11.46
C LEU A 437 -0.02 9.94 -11.92
N GLY A 438 -0.02 10.48 -13.13
CA GLY A 438 -1.22 10.92 -13.82
C GLY A 438 -2.02 9.76 -14.43
N ALA A 439 -2.27 8.72 -13.64
CA ALA A 439 -2.94 7.50 -14.08
C ALA A 439 -4.38 7.77 -14.53
N GLU A 440 -4.75 7.27 -15.73
CA GLU A 440 -6.02 7.54 -16.40
C GLU A 440 -6.30 9.05 -16.58
N GLY A 441 -5.22 9.85 -16.66
CA GLY A 441 -5.28 11.29 -16.85
C GLY A 441 -4.30 11.74 -17.91
N ASP A 442 -3.15 12.30 -17.50
CA ASP A 442 -2.09 12.71 -18.44
C ASP A 442 -1.06 11.60 -18.71
N ASP A 443 -1.14 10.46 -18.03
CA ASP A 443 -0.25 9.31 -18.16
C ASP A 443 1.24 9.68 -17.95
N ARG A 444 1.54 10.55 -16.97
CA ARG A 444 2.87 11.08 -16.73
C ARG A 444 3.28 10.93 -15.27
N LEU A 445 4.60 10.96 -15.06
CA LEU A 445 5.19 11.07 -13.73
C LEU A 445 5.33 12.54 -13.35
N HIS A 446 4.95 12.90 -12.13
CA HIS A 446 5.16 14.23 -11.54
C HIS A 446 5.97 14.11 -10.25
N GLY A 447 6.89 15.04 -10.03
CA GLY A 447 7.72 15.11 -8.83
C GLY A 447 7.78 16.52 -8.27
N TYR A 448 7.57 16.64 -6.94
CA TYR A 448 7.53 17.92 -6.23
C TYR A 448 8.46 17.90 -5.03
N ARG A 449 9.09 19.03 -4.72
CA ARG A 449 9.78 19.17 -3.43
C ARG A 449 8.79 18.95 -2.29
N GLY A 450 9.14 18.07 -1.36
CA GLY A 450 8.26 17.75 -0.24
C GLY A 450 8.05 18.93 0.72
N ASP A 451 9.06 19.79 0.87
CA ASP A 451 9.02 20.94 1.78
C ASP A 451 8.22 22.14 1.26
N THR A 452 8.18 22.35 -0.07
CA THR A 452 7.62 23.58 -0.66
C THR A 452 6.54 23.35 -1.71
N GLY A 453 6.44 22.14 -2.26
CA GLY A 453 5.57 21.84 -3.41
C GLY A 453 6.11 22.38 -4.75
N GLU A 454 7.37 22.87 -4.80
CA GLU A 454 8.00 23.31 -6.05
C GLU A 454 8.11 22.14 -7.03
N PRO A 455 7.62 22.26 -8.28
CA PRO A 455 7.75 21.20 -9.28
C PRO A 455 9.23 20.92 -9.61
N LEU A 456 9.66 19.67 -9.48
CA LEU A 456 10.99 19.21 -9.90
C LEU A 456 10.93 18.53 -11.26
N PHE A 457 9.86 17.74 -11.49
CA PHE A 457 9.60 17.07 -12.73
C PHE A 457 8.10 17.14 -13.05
N ALA A 458 7.74 17.79 -14.14
CA ALA A 458 6.37 18.06 -14.53
C ALA A 458 6.01 17.28 -15.80
N GLY A 459 6.01 15.94 -15.71
CA GLY A 459 5.58 15.07 -16.80
C GLY A 459 6.59 14.86 -17.93
N GLY A 460 7.73 15.55 -17.93
CA GLY A 460 8.77 15.38 -18.95
C GLY A 460 8.34 15.76 -20.38
N GLY A 461 8.99 15.14 -21.36
CA GLY A 461 8.73 15.33 -22.80
C GLY A 461 7.79 14.27 -23.40
N PRO A 462 7.61 14.28 -24.73
CA PRO A 462 6.74 13.31 -25.43
C PRO A 462 7.17 11.83 -25.22
N ARG A 463 8.43 11.58 -24.91
CA ARG A 463 8.97 10.23 -24.68
C ARG A 463 8.69 9.71 -23.26
N ASP A 464 8.24 10.55 -22.34
CA ASP A 464 8.03 10.23 -20.94
C ASP A 464 6.56 9.89 -20.64
N THR A 465 5.71 9.86 -21.66
CA THR A 465 4.30 9.40 -21.54
C THR A 465 4.25 7.90 -21.31
N MET A 466 3.38 7.45 -20.42
CA MET A 466 3.22 6.06 -19.96
C MET A 466 1.80 5.54 -20.20
N PRO A 467 1.37 5.28 -21.46
CA PRO A 467 0.05 4.74 -21.71
C PRO A 467 -0.17 3.40 -20.99
N GLY A 468 -1.41 3.18 -20.53
CA GLY A 468 -1.85 1.96 -19.86
C GLY A 468 -1.74 2.02 -18.33
N LEU A 469 -1.51 3.20 -17.75
CA LEU A 469 -1.62 3.39 -16.31
C LEU A 469 -3.07 3.23 -15.86
N ARG A 470 -3.30 2.45 -14.81
CA ARG A 470 -4.62 2.25 -14.21
C ARG A 470 -4.81 3.14 -12.99
N HIS A 471 -6.06 3.53 -12.71
CA HIS A 471 -6.39 4.32 -11.51
C HIS A 471 -5.88 3.66 -10.23
N PHE A 472 -5.45 4.50 -9.29
CA PHE A 472 -4.82 4.17 -8.02
C PHE A 472 -3.43 3.56 -8.12
N GLN A 473 -2.89 3.39 -9.35
CA GLN A 473 -1.51 2.94 -9.55
C GLN A 473 -0.55 3.81 -8.76
N ASP A 474 0.45 3.17 -8.21
CA ASP A 474 1.60 3.81 -7.60
C ASP A 474 2.90 3.42 -8.32
N LEU A 475 4.02 3.82 -7.73
CA LEU A 475 5.35 3.49 -8.22
C LEU A 475 6.22 2.96 -7.08
N LEU A 476 7.23 2.20 -7.41
CA LEU A 476 8.25 1.82 -6.45
C LEU A 476 9.58 2.49 -6.78
N ALA A 477 10.36 2.79 -5.74
CA ALA A 477 11.70 3.35 -5.88
C ALA A 477 12.74 2.31 -5.44
N THR A 478 13.78 2.16 -6.26
CA THR A 478 14.98 1.40 -5.95
C THR A 478 16.17 2.35 -5.82
N ARG A 479 17.37 1.82 -5.70
CA ARG A 479 18.59 2.62 -5.53
C ARG A 479 18.85 3.63 -6.65
N ASP A 480 18.50 3.31 -7.89
CA ASP A 480 18.90 4.03 -9.11
C ASP A 480 17.75 4.25 -10.10
N ARG A 481 16.56 3.74 -9.80
CA ARG A 481 15.40 3.82 -10.68
C ARG A 481 14.09 3.94 -9.94
N LEU A 482 13.12 4.57 -10.60
CA LEU A 482 11.71 4.45 -10.28
C LEU A 482 11.06 3.49 -11.29
N TYR A 483 10.25 2.53 -10.80
CA TYR A 483 9.51 1.59 -11.65
C TYR A 483 8.02 1.82 -11.52
N ILE A 484 7.34 1.81 -12.66
CA ILE A 484 5.90 2.04 -12.77
C ILE A 484 5.28 0.90 -13.56
N GLY A 485 4.27 0.26 -12.97
CA GLY A 485 3.47 -0.75 -13.64
C GLY A 485 2.41 -0.13 -14.55
N ALA A 486 2.18 -0.75 -15.72
CA ALA A 486 1.12 -0.39 -16.64
C ALA A 486 0.68 -1.64 -17.41
N ASP A 487 -0.41 -1.56 -18.17
CA ASP A 487 -0.88 -2.68 -18.99
C ASP A 487 0.22 -3.17 -19.93
N ASP A 488 0.52 -4.47 -19.86
CA ASP A 488 1.49 -5.17 -20.68
C ASP A 488 2.94 -4.67 -20.59
N ARG A 489 3.28 -3.80 -19.62
CA ARG A 489 4.63 -3.22 -19.52
C ARG A 489 4.99 -2.65 -18.17
N LEU A 490 6.30 -2.56 -17.93
CA LEU A 490 6.89 -1.75 -16.88
C LEU A 490 7.64 -0.58 -17.50
N TYR A 491 7.49 0.59 -16.90
CA TYR A 491 8.33 1.74 -17.17
C TYR A 491 9.39 1.89 -16.11
N ALA A 492 10.59 2.30 -16.51
CA ALA A 492 11.68 2.65 -15.62
C ALA A 492 12.12 4.09 -15.90
N PHE A 493 12.38 4.83 -14.83
CA PHE A 493 12.99 6.16 -14.89
C PHE A 493 14.32 6.12 -14.13
N SER A 494 15.38 6.62 -14.76
CA SER A 494 16.71 6.77 -14.16
C SER A 494 17.03 8.25 -13.87
N PHE A 495 17.98 8.47 -12.93
CA PHE A 495 18.40 9.79 -12.43
C PHE A 495 19.89 9.89 -12.13
#